data_555cbba3295b751128066920981f455c
#
_entry.id   555cbba3295b751128066920981f455c
#
_cell.length_a   1.000
_cell.length_b   1.000
_cell.length_c   1.000
_cell.angle_alpha   90.00
_cell.angle_beta   90.00
_cell.angle_gamma   90.00
#
_symmetry.space_group_name_H-M   'P 1'
#
loop_
_entity.id
_entity.type
_entity.pdbx_description
1 polymer ?
#
loop_
_entity_poly.entity_id
_entity_poly.type
_entity_poly.pdbx_seq_one_letter_code
_entity_poly.pdbx_strand_id
1 'polypeptide(L)'
;MPKKKTEHYVNNKELLEAMIVYRMKVEKSYMKTFNKDLTEQPKQERGKQWEGKPPIPNYLGECFLKIATHLSYKPNFVNYMFREDMISDGIENCVQYIHNFDPEKSKNPFAYFTQIIHYAFLRRIQKEKKQLDIKTKIIERTGFDEVMVVDDSLLSGHSSDYNLSLIHISEPTRPY
;
A
#
# COMPACT_ATOMS: atom_id res chain seq x y z
N MET A 1 28.55 23.42 13.49
CA MET A 1 27.60 22.54 14.18
C MET A 1 27.53 21.22 13.41
N PRO A 2 27.76 20.04 14.03
CA PRO A 2 27.65 18.78 13.32
C PRO A 2 26.20 18.55 12.91
N LYS A 3 25.97 18.29 11.61
CA LYS A 3 24.66 17.89 11.10
C LYS A 3 24.25 16.62 11.83
N LYS A 4 23.15 16.64 12.60
CA LYS A 4 22.52 15.45 13.14
C LYS A 4 22.30 14.48 11.99
N LYS A 5 22.95 13.30 12.00
CA LYS A 5 22.60 12.19 11.11
C LYS A 5 21.13 11.87 11.37
N THR A 6 20.29 12.18 10.41
CA THR A 6 18.90 11.68 10.42
C THR A 6 18.97 10.17 10.35
N GLU A 7 18.69 9.51 11.46
CA GLU A 7 18.55 8.06 11.48
C GLU A 7 17.39 7.72 10.54
N HIS A 8 17.73 7.04 9.46
CA HIS A 8 16.73 6.52 8.56
C HIS A 8 15.90 5.47 9.33
N TYR A 9 14.58 5.64 9.36
CA TYR A 9 13.65 4.71 10.01
C TYR A 9 13.73 3.27 9.47
N VAL A 10 14.31 3.05 8.30
CA VAL A 10 14.66 1.76 7.72
C VAL A 10 16.09 1.82 7.17
N ASN A 11 16.92 0.88 7.57
CA ASN A 11 18.28 0.74 7.05
C ASN A 11 18.24 -0.04 5.72
N ASN A 12 18.62 0.62 4.63
CA ASN A 12 18.56 0.02 3.29
C ASN A 12 19.51 -1.18 3.12
N LYS A 13 20.66 -1.20 3.82
CA LYS A 13 21.61 -2.32 3.74
C LYS A 13 21.03 -3.57 4.42
N GLU A 14 20.52 -3.42 5.63
CA GLU A 14 19.89 -4.52 6.37
C GLU A 14 18.66 -5.05 5.64
N LEU A 15 17.86 -4.15 5.06
CA LEU A 15 16.70 -4.52 4.26
C LEU A 15 17.13 -5.34 3.03
N LEU A 16 18.22 -4.94 2.35
CA LEU A 16 18.74 -5.68 1.21
C LEU A 16 19.23 -7.08 1.62
N GLU A 17 19.98 -7.18 2.71
CA GLU A 17 20.47 -8.46 3.23
C GLU A 17 19.30 -9.39 3.60
N ALA A 18 18.30 -8.87 4.30
CA ALA A 18 17.10 -9.63 4.66
C ALA A 18 16.33 -10.11 3.42
N MET A 19 16.23 -9.28 2.38
CA MET A 19 15.63 -9.65 1.11
C MET A 19 16.38 -10.77 0.39
N ILE A 20 17.72 -10.69 0.35
CA ILE A 20 18.55 -11.73 -0.26
C ILE A 20 18.36 -13.06 0.48
N VAL A 21 18.46 -13.04 1.81
CA VAL A 21 18.28 -14.24 2.64
C VAL A 21 16.89 -14.86 2.45
N TYR A 22 15.83 -14.02 2.41
CA TYR A 22 14.48 -14.50 2.19
C TYR A 22 14.33 -15.12 0.79
N ARG A 23 14.84 -14.45 -0.25
CA ARG A 23 14.80 -14.94 -1.63
C ARG A 23 15.47 -16.31 -1.74
N MET A 24 16.68 -16.47 -1.19
CA MET A 24 17.40 -17.75 -1.18
C MET A 24 16.58 -18.88 -0.50
N LYS A 25 15.90 -18.59 0.61
CA LYS A 25 15.04 -19.55 1.30
C LYS A 25 13.86 -19.96 0.42
N VAL A 26 13.23 -19.00 -0.26
CA VAL A 26 12.09 -19.25 -1.15
C VAL A 26 12.52 -20.07 -2.35
N GLU A 27 13.61 -19.72 -3.03
CA GLU A 27 14.16 -20.45 -4.17
C GLU A 27 14.52 -21.89 -3.79
N LYS A 28 15.22 -22.08 -2.66
CA LYS A 28 15.56 -23.41 -2.15
C LYS A 28 14.32 -24.26 -1.83
N SER A 29 13.30 -23.66 -1.23
CA SER A 29 12.04 -24.34 -0.95
C SER A 29 11.30 -24.73 -2.22
N TYR A 30 11.25 -23.83 -3.21
CA TYR A 30 10.61 -24.07 -4.49
C TYR A 30 11.29 -25.21 -5.27
N MET A 31 12.63 -25.17 -5.35
CA MET A 31 13.41 -26.21 -6.00
C MET A 31 13.19 -27.57 -5.34
N LYS A 32 13.11 -27.63 -4.00
CA LYS A 32 12.83 -28.86 -3.25
C LYS A 32 11.43 -29.42 -3.56
N THR A 33 10.45 -28.55 -3.73
CA THR A 33 9.04 -28.96 -3.93
C THR A 33 8.76 -29.34 -5.38
N PHE A 34 9.26 -28.59 -6.34
CA PHE A 34 8.91 -28.71 -7.76
C PHE A 34 10.05 -29.24 -8.64
N ASN A 35 11.24 -29.38 -8.11
CA ASN A 35 12.46 -29.73 -8.85
C ASN A 35 12.70 -28.80 -10.07
N LYS A 36 12.33 -27.52 -9.94
CA LYS A 36 12.45 -26.48 -10.95
C LYS A 36 13.01 -25.20 -10.35
N ASP A 37 13.68 -24.40 -11.17
CA ASP A 37 14.17 -23.10 -10.73
C ASP A 37 13.03 -22.06 -10.72
N LEU A 38 12.88 -21.34 -9.61
CA LEU A 38 11.88 -20.28 -9.48
C LEU A 38 12.21 -19.10 -10.40
N THR A 39 13.47 -18.85 -10.72
CA THR A 39 13.90 -17.75 -11.57
C THR A 39 13.46 -17.92 -13.03
N GLU A 40 13.27 -19.16 -13.47
CA GLU A 40 12.75 -19.48 -14.81
C GLU A 40 11.24 -19.23 -14.94
N GLN A 41 10.53 -19.10 -13.81
CA GLN A 41 9.09 -18.87 -13.83
C GLN A 41 8.76 -17.41 -14.21
N PRO A 42 7.63 -17.16 -14.88
CA PRO A 42 7.11 -15.81 -15.11
C PRO A 42 6.94 -15.06 -13.77
N LYS A 43 7.18 -13.75 -13.77
CA LYS A 43 7.09 -12.92 -12.54
C LYS A 43 5.74 -13.06 -11.82
N GLN A 44 4.65 -13.23 -12.57
CA GLN A 44 3.29 -13.42 -12.02
C GLN A 44 3.14 -14.75 -11.25
N GLU A 45 3.90 -15.78 -11.63
CA GLU A 45 3.88 -17.10 -10.99
C GLU A 45 4.69 -17.13 -9.69
N ARG A 46 5.78 -16.34 -9.60
CA ARG A 46 6.68 -16.32 -8.45
C ARG A 46 6.00 -15.89 -7.15
N GLY A 47 4.94 -15.09 -7.25
CA GLY A 47 4.14 -14.63 -6.12
C GLY A 47 3.15 -15.65 -5.57
N LYS A 48 2.77 -16.66 -6.37
CA LYS A 48 1.77 -17.65 -5.97
C LYS A 48 2.15 -18.37 -4.69
N GLN A 49 1.13 -18.77 -3.94
CA GLN A 49 1.30 -19.58 -2.73
C GLN A 49 1.42 -21.06 -3.13
N TRP A 50 2.31 -21.79 -2.46
CA TRP A 50 2.44 -23.25 -2.58
C TRP A 50 2.72 -23.85 -1.21
N GLU A 51 2.48 -25.13 -1.08
CA GLU A 51 2.76 -25.87 0.14
C GLU A 51 4.27 -25.89 0.42
N GLY A 52 4.65 -25.44 1.63
CA GLY A 52 6.06 -25.34 2.02
C GLY A 52 6.74 -24.01 1.65
N LYS A 53 6.00 -23.02 1.10
CA LYS A 53 6.54 -21.68 0.89
C LYS A 53 6.91 -21.03 2.24
N PRO A 54 8.15 -20.55 2.41
CA PRO A 54 8.55 -19.91 3.66
C PRO A 54 7.73 -18.64 3.93
N PRO A 55 7.30 -18.41 5.18
CA PRO A 55 6.64 -17.18 5.55
C PRO A 55 7.61 -15.99 5.43
N ILE A 56 7.04 -14.81 5.18
CA ILE A 56 7.81 -13.57 5.14
C ILE A 56 8.32 -13.28 6.55
N PRO A 57 9.62 -13.01 6.75
CA PRO A 57 10.16 -12.66 8.05
C PRO A 57 9.51 -11.39 8.63
N ASN A 58 9.26 -11.37 9.94
CA ASN A 58 8.66 -10.23 10.63
C ASN A 58 9.40 -8.92 10.37
N TYR A 59 10.73 -8.96 10.32
CA TYR A 59 11.56 -7.79 10.01
C TYR A 59 11.17 -7.13 8.66
N LEU A 60 10.91 -7.93 7.62
CA LEU A 60 10.48 -7.38 6.32
C LEU A 60 9.08 -6.75 6.42
N GLY A 61 8.17 -7.38 7.15
CA GLY A 61 6.85 -6.83 7.42
C GLY A 61 6.89 -5.51 8.16
N GLU A 62 7.75 -5.41 9.20
CA GLU A 62 7.97 -4.17 9.94
C GLU A 62 8.57 -3.06 9.05
N CYS A 63 9.50 -3.41 8.15
CA CYS A 63 10.06 -2.45 7.20
C CYS A 63 8.97 -1.91 6.27
N PHE A 64 8.09 -2.77 5.73
CA PHE A 64 6.99 -2.35 4.87
C PHE A 64 6.00 -1.46 5.62
N LEU A 65 5.65 -1.81 6.86
CA LEU A 65 4.79 -0.99 7.71
C LEU A 65 5.42 0.40 7.95
N LYS A 66 6.69 0.46 8.34
CA LYS A 66 7.41 1.72 8.56
C LYS A 66 7.43 2.59 7.30
N ILE A 67 7.71 2.00 6.13
CA ILE A 67 7.73 2.74 4.86
C ILE A 67 6.34 3.28 4.53
N ALA A 68 5.30 2.45 4.64
CA ALA A 68 3.91 2.84 4.35
C ALA A 68 3.42 3.93 5.29
N THR A 69 3.66 3.77 6.60
CA THR A 69 3.30 4.77 7.62
C THR A 69 3.99 6.11 7.35
N HIS A 70 5.31 6.11 7.12
CA HIS A 70 6.03 7.35 6.81
C HIS A 70 5.56 8.02 5.52
N LEU A 71 5.25 7.22 4.49
CA LEU A 71 4.73 7.76 3.24
C LEU A 71 3.34 8.38 3.42
N SER A 72 2.49 7.80 4.28
CA SER A 72 1.13 8.29 4.54
C SER A 72 1.09 9.65 5.22
N TYR A 73 2.16 10.07 5.91
CA TYR A 73 2.27 11.40 6.51
C TYR A 73 2.71 12.50 5.55
N LYS A 74 3.04 12.16 4.30
CA LYS A 74 3.36 13.19 3.32
C LYS A 74 2.12 14.07 3.02
N PRO A 75 2.31 15.36 2.70
CA PRO A 75 1.20 16.30 2.44
C PRO A 75 0.17 15.77 1.44
N ASN A 76 0.64 15.00 0.44
CA ASN A 76 -0.22 14.43 -0.60
C ASN A 76 -1.16 13.31 -0.09
N PHE A 77 -0.92 12.76 1.11
CA PHE A 77 -1.63 11.59 1.62
C PHE A 77 -2.23 11.78 3.01
N VAL A 78 -1.75 12.76 3.79
CA VAL A 78 -2.09 12.92 5.21
C VAL A 78 -3.57 13.23 5.45
N ASN A 79 -4.24 13.90 4.52
CA ASN A 79 -5.61 14.42 4.70
C ASN A 79 -6.71 13.43 4.27
N TYR A 80 -6.36 12.20 3.90
CA TYR A 80 -7.38 11.21 3.53
C TYR A 80 -7.90 10.45 4.75
N MET A 81 -9.23 10.37 4.88
CA MET A 81 -9.91 9.65 5.98
C MET A 81 -9.58 8.14 5.96
N PHE A 82 -9.36 7.57 4.77
CA PHE A 82 -9.01 6.16 4.56
C PHE A 82 -7.48 5.90 4.54
N ARG A 83 -6.71 6.69 5.32
CA ARG A 83 -5.26 6.56 5.39
C ARG A 83 -4.79 5.17 5.86
N GLU A 84 -5.49 4.57 6.81
CA GLU A 84 -5.16 3.22 7.31
C GLU A 84 -5.40 2.15 6.25
N ASP A 85 -6.44 2.28 5.46
CA ASP A 85 -6.68 1.41 4.32
C ASP A 85 -5.58 1.56 3.25
N MET A 86 -5.12 2.79 3.00
CA MET A 86 -3.98 3.03 2.11
C MET A 86 -2.73 2.31 2.60
N ILE A 87 -2.42 2.38 3.90
CA ILE A 87 -1.28 1.68 4.50
C ILE A 87 -1.43 0.17 4.32
N SER A 88 -2.60 -0.38 4.60
CA SER A 88 -2.91 -1.80 4.45
C SER A 88 -2.75 -2.28 3.01
N ASP A 89 -3.32 -1.54 2.04
CA ASP A 89 -3.16 -1.81 0.60
C ASP A 89 -1.68 -1.74 0.18
N GLY A 90 -0.93 -0.80 0.75
CA GLY A 90 0.50 -0.66 0.51
C GLY A 90 1.30 -1.88 0.96
N ILE A 91 1.03 -2.37 2.17
CA ILE A 91 1.68 -3.56 2.73
C ILE A 91 1.29 -4.80 1.94
N GLU A 92 0.01 -4.99 1.62
CA GLU A 92 -0.48 -6.11 0.80
C GLU A 92 0.26 -6.16 -0.54
N ASN A 93 0.38 -5.03 -1.23
CA ASN A 93 1.12 -4.96 -2.49
C ASN A 93 2.62 -5.27 -2.31
N CYS A 94 3.26 -4.84 -1.22
CA CYS A 94 4.65 -5.20 -0.94
C CYS A 94 4.81 -6.71 -0.77
N VAL A 95 3.91 -7.36 -0.04
CA VAL A 95 3.89 -8.82 0.15
C VAL A 95 3.69 -9.55 -1.17
N GLN A 96 2.78 -9.06 -2.01
CA GLN A 96 2.48 -9.65 -3.31
C GLN A 96 3.67 -9.54 -4.29
N TYR A 97 4.36 -8.40 -4.29
CA TYR A 97 5.44 -8.12 -5.25
C TYR A 97 6.85 -8.35 -4.70
N ILE A 98 7.00 -8.86 -3.48
CA ILE A 98 8.29 -9.11 -2.84
C ILE A 98 9.23 -9.99 -3.70
N HIS A 99 8.66 -10.98 -4.41
CA HIS A 99 9.39 -11.93 -5.24
C HIS A 99 9.89 -11.33 -6.57
N ASN A 100 9.40 -10.15 -6.93
CA ASN A 100 9.79 -9.48 -8.17
C ASN A 100 11.02 -8.59 -8.00
N PHE A 101 11.43 -8.35 -6.75
CA PHE A 101 12.65 -7.61 -6.47
C PHE A 101 13.88 -8.44 -6.86
N ASP A 102 14.75 -7.87 -7.66
CA ASP A 102 15.99 -8.50 -8.13
C ASP A 102 17.20 -7.77 -7.55
N PRO A 103 17.91 -8.38 -6.59
CA PRO A 103 19.08 -7.77 -5.95
C PRO A 103 20.28 -7.57 -6.90
N GLU A 104 20.30 -8.27 -8.02
CA GLU A 104 21.38 -8.11 -9.02
C GLU A 104 21.17 -6.84 -9.84
N LYS A 105 19.89 -6.50 -10.13
CA LYS A 105 19.53 -5.32 -10.91
C LYS A 105 19.45 -4.04 -10.08
N SER A 106 19.07 -4.16 -8.81
CA SER A 106 18.93 -3.01 -7.92
C SER A 106 19.40 -3.32 -6.52
N LYS A 107 20.27 -2.46 -5.99
CA LYS A 107 20.73 -2.52 -4.59
C LYS A 107 19.92 -1.65 -3.64
N ASN A 108 18.79 -1.11 -4.11
CA ASN A 108 17.95 -0.22 -3.31
C ASN A 108 16.51 -0.74 -3.15
N PRO A 109 16.29 -1.73 -2.28
CA PRO A 109 14.95 -2.25 -1.99
C PRO A 109 14.05 -1.19 -1.36
N PHE A 110 14.58 -0.26 -0.58
CA PHE A 110 13.81 0.82 0.02
C PHE A 110 13.07 1.65 -1.04
N ALA A 111 13.76 2.09 -2.09
CA ALA A 111 13.16 2.85 -3.19
C ALA A 111 12.12 2.01 -3.94
N TYR A 112 12.42 0.73 -4.18
CA TYR A 112 11.53 -0.21 -4.86
C TYR A 112 10.19 -0.35 -4.10
N PHE A 113 10.22 -0.64 -2.81
CA PHE A 113 9.00 -0.79 -2.01
C PHE A 113 8.28 0.53 -1.78
N THR A 114 9.00 1.64 -1.62
CA THR A 114 8.39 2.98 -1.56
C THR A 114 7.57 3.27 -2.82
N GLN A 115 8.05 2.90 -3.98
CA GLN A 115 7.34 3.08 -5.25
C GLN A 115 6.07 2.20 -5.33
N ILE A 116 6.16 0.94 -4.90
CA ILE A 116 4.99 0.03 -4.84
C ILE A 116 3.90 0.62 -3.94
N ILE A 117 4.28 1.06 -2.73
CA ILE A 117 3.35 1.65 -1.77
C ILE A 117 2.72 2.93 -2.32
N HIS A 118 3.53 3.79 -2.94
CA HIS A 118 3.04 5.01 -3.58
C HIS A 118 1.95 4.73 -4.62
N TYR A 119 2.18 3.77 -5.50
CA TYR A 119 1.16 3.38 -6.49
C TYR A 119 -0.06 2.70 -5.86
N ALA A 120 0.10 1.95 -4.76
CA ALA A 120 -1.03 1.41 -4.02
C ALA A 120 -1.91 2.53 -3.47
N PHE A 121 -1.31 3.57 -2.88
CA PHE A 121 -2.01 4.74 -2.38
C PHE A 121 -2.79 5.47 -3.47
N LEU A 122 -2.16 5.71 -4.62
CA LEU A 122 -2.84 6.34 -5.76
C LEU A 122 -4.04 5.52 -6.24
N ARG A 123 -3.91 4.18 -6.32
CA ARG A 123 -5.03 3.31 -6.71
C ARG A 123 -6.18 3.36 -5.71
N ARG A 124 -5.88 3.38 -4.40
CA ARG A 124 -6.92 3.54 -3.37
C ARG A 124 -7.64 4.87 -3.52
N ILE A 125 -6.92 5.96 -3.67
CA ILE A 125 -7.51 7.30 -3.87
C ILE A 125 -8.44 7.31 -5.10
N GLN A 126 -8.00 6.73 -6.21
CA GLN A 126 -8.83 6.64 -7.43
C GLN A 126 -10.08 5.79 -7.21
N LYS A 127 -9.96 4.68 -6.47
CA LYS A 127 -11.09 3.82 -6.13
C LYS A 127 -12.12 4.57 -5.28
N GLU A 128 -11.67 5.28 -4.24
CA GLU A 128 -12.55 6.05 -3.35
C GLU A 128 -13.23 7.21 -4.09
N LYS A 129 -12.49 7.94 -4.94
CA LYS A 129 -13.09 8.98 -5.80
C LYS A 129 -14.17 8.41 -6.71
N LYS A 130 -13.91 7.28 -7.37
CA LYS A 130 -14.92 6.63 -8.23
C LYS A 130 -16.15 6.20 -7.45
N GLN A 131 -15.99 5.70 -6.23
CA GLN A 131 -17.12 5.33 -5.38
C GLN A 131 -17.95 6.56 -4.96
N LEU A 132 -17.27 7.65 -4.63
CA LEU A 132 -17.94 8.92 -4.32
C LEU A 132 -18.76 9.42 -5.51
N ASP A 133 -18.18 9.42 -6.72
CA ASP A 133 -18.88 9.81 -7.94
C ASP A 133 -20.13 8.95 -8.20
N ILE A 134 -20.03 7.65 -7.94
CA ILE A 134 -21.18 6.73 -8.08
C ILE A 134 -22.26 7.07 -7.06
N LYS A 135 -21.89 7.28 -5.79
CA LYS A 135 -22.84 7.67 -4.74
C LYS A 135 -23.54 8.98 -5.07
N THR A 136 -22.80 9.99 -5.49
CA THR A 136 -23.35 11.29 -5.91
C THR A 136 -24.38 11.12 -7.04
N LYS A 137 -24.04 10.35 -8.08
CA LYS A 137 -24.96 10.08 -9.19
C LYS A 137 -26.20 9.30 -8.77
N ILE A 138 -26.11 8.41 -7.79
CA ILE A 138 -27.26 7.70 -7.25
C ILE A 138 -28.17 8.69 -6.54
N ILE A 139 -27.64 9.54 -5.66
CA ILE A 139 -28.38 10.56 -4.93
C ILE A 139 -29.07 11.52 -5.90
N GLU A 140 -28.39 11.97 -6.95
CA GLU A 140 -28.95 12.84 -7.97
C GLU A 140 -30.13 12.18 -8.73
N ARG A 141 -30.08 10.86 -8.94
CA ARG A 141 -31.12 10.12 -9.67
C ARG A 141 -32.35 9.74 -8.82
N THR A 142 -32.10 9.41 -7.53
CA THR A 142 -33.18 8.96 -6.64
C THR A 142 -33.94 10.13 -6.01
N GLY A 143 -33.45 11.36 -6.14
CA GLY A 143 -34.01 12.51 -5.44
C GLY A 143 -33.59 12.52 -3.96
N PHE A 144 -33.40 13.72 -3.43
CA PHE A 144 -32.86 13.90 -2.06
C PHE A 144 -33.85 13.39 -0.98
N ASP A 145 -35.15 13.34 -1.28
CA ASP A 145 -36.18 12.98 -0.30
C ASP A 145 -36.22 11.48 0.06
N GLU A 146 -35.84 10.59 -0.85
CA GLU A 146 -35.85 9.15 -0.58
C GLU A 146 -34.61 8.69 0.24
N VAL A 147 -33.50 9.42 0.17
CA VAL A 147 -32.26 9.06 0.86
C VAL A 147 -32.26 9.49 2.33
N MET A 148 -33.06 10.49 2.69
CA MET A 148 -33.20 10.99 4.07
C MET A 148 -34.16 10.17 4.94
N VAL A 149 -34.92 9.23 4.36
CA VAL A 149 -35.84 8.33 5.11
C VAL A 149 -35.07 7.11 5.69
N VAL A 150 -33.83 6.88 5.33
CA VAL A 150 -33.03 5.81 5.91
C VAL A 150 -32.43 6.27 7.22
N ASP A 151 -33.21 6.03 8.28
CA ASP A 151 -32.71 5.70 9.63
C ASP A 151 -32.34 6.85 10.56
N ASP A 152 -33.38 7.56 11.01
CA ASP A 152 -33.31 8.38 12.24
C ASP A 152 -32.98 7.54 13.50
N SER A 153 -33.04 6.18 13.41
CA SER A 153 -32.72 5.26 14.48
C SER A 153 -31.21 5.04 14.64
N LEU A 154 -30.41 5.30 13.62
CA LEU A 154 -28.94 5.21 13.68
C LEU A 154 -28.28 6.53 14.12
N LEU A 155 -29.01 7.64 14.14
CA LEU A 155 -28.48 8.95 14.54
C LEU A 155 -28.56 9.24 16.05
N SER A 156 -29.16 8.37 16.85
CA SER A 156 -29.28 8.60 18.29
C SER A 156 -28.08 8.16 19.13
N GLY A 157 -26.93 7.92 18.54
CA GLY A 157 -25.73 7.51 19.25
C GLY A 157 -24.43 7.99 18.62
N HIS A 158 -24.09 9.21 18.85
CA HIS A 158 -22.80 9.90 18.78
C HIS A 158 -22.83 11.13 17.87
N SER A 159 -23.02 12.27 18.53
CA SER A 159 -22.62 13.56 17.97
C SER A 159 -21.13 13.56 17.73
N SER A 160 -20.72 13.32 16.49
CA SER A 160 -19.38 13.61 16.01
C SER A 160 -19.54 14.55 14.84
N ASP A 161 -19.10 15.78 15.03
CA ASP A 161 -19.08 16.85 14.03
C ASP A 161 -18.30 16.42 12.78
N TYR A 162 -19.00 15.77 11.85
CA TYR A 162 -18.48 15.62 10.49
C TYR A 162 -18.74 16.90 9.72
N ASN A 163 -17.79 17.80 9.84
CA ASN A 163 -17.71 18.97 8.97
C ASN A 163 -17.48 18.48 7.54
N LEU A 164 -18.57 18.37 6.77
CA LEU A 164 -18.53 18.15 5.32
C LEU A 164 -18.02 19.43 4.65
N SER A 165 -16.75 19.79 4.90
CA SER A 165 -16.09 20.78 4.09
C SER A 165 -15.89 20.15 2.73
N LEU A 166 -16.58 20.64 1.74
CA LEU A 166 -16.35 20.43 0.32
C LEU A 166 -14.85 20.65 0.05
N ILE A 167 -14.09 19.58 -0.05
CA ILE A 167 -12.69 19.67 -0.46
C ILE A 167 -12.73 20.05 -1.93
N HIS A 168 -12.55 21.33 -2.19
CA HIS A 168 -12.31 21.85 -3.53
C HIS A 168 -10.91 21.40 -3.94
N ILE A 169 -10.82 20.25 -4.60
CA ILE A 169 -9.56 19.77 -5.18
C ILE A 169 -9.37 20.52 -6.49
N SER A 170 -8.58 21.59 -6.43
CA SER A 170 -8.05 22.22 -7.63
C SER A 170 -7.20 21.17 -8.38
N GLU A 171 -7.51 20.94 -9.66
CA GLU A 171 -6.69 20.11 -10.54
C GLU A 171 -5.26 20.67 -10.59
N PRO A 172 -4.23 19.80 -10.51
CA PRO A 172 -2.87 20.25 -10.75
C PRO A 172 -2.75 20.68 -12.21
N THR A 173 -2.58 21.97 -12.45
CA THR A 173 -2.16 22.53 -13.74
C THR A 173 -0.89 21.84 -14.17
N ARG A 174 -0.90 21.21 -15.35
CA ARG A 174 0.30 20.67 -16.00
C ARG A 174 1.25 21.82 -16.31
N PRO A 175 2.52 21.77 -15.90
CA PRO A 175 3.54 22.60 -16.55
C PRO A 175 3.86 21.99 -17.92
N TYR A 176 4.01 22.87 -18.91
CA TYR A 176 4.45 22.59 -20.26
C TYR A 176 5.79 21.87 -20.31
#